data_f17251e19c060e94f46b76bb33b4adf6
#
_entry.id   f17251e19c060e94f46b76bb33b4adf6
#
_cell.length_a   1.000
_cell.length_b   1.000
_cell.length_c   1.000
_cell.angle_alpha   90.00
_cell.angle_beta   90.00
_cell.angle_gamma   90.00
#
_symmetry.space_group_name_H-M   'P 1'
#
loop_
_entity.id
_entity.type
_entity.pdbx_description
1 polymer ?
#
loop_
_entity_poly.entity_id
_entity_poly.type
_entity_poly.pdbx_seq_one_letter_code
_entity_poly.pdbx_strand_id
1 'polypeptide(L)'
;MKIAIIVPMEIEAEYYRKYFHSGHKEMFGSTTFEHFCVNQNDVYIGLSGIGKVQAAMNLASLLSLVDIDLIFMTGTAGSLQDSVHKEDLILASAFAYHDAHNTLAGDYVDGQIPGEPAVFNLDSTARSNFAQFLQKEKIDYQEGLIVTGDSFIGSQVQKDKIKQNFSTALGVEMEGAAFAQVAHHFEKPLIGLRAISDNGNQDANGDFDHFAQKVGAKAAKIICSYVEKMA
;
A
#
# COMPACT_ATOMS: atom_id res chain seq x y z
N MET A 1 -15.46 9.98 -10.73
CA MET A 1 -15.24 8.83 -9.81
C MET A 1 -14.87 9.38 -8.42
N LYS A 2 -15.13 8.60 -7.36
CA LYS A 2 -14.62 8.88 -6.02
C LYS A 2 -13.42 8.01 -5.75
N ILE A 3 -12.26 8.60 -5.51
CA ILE A 3 -10.98 7.92 -5.39
C ILE A 3 -10.41 8.16 -4.00
N ALA A 4 -10.02 7.11 -3.29
CA ALA A 4 -9.27 7.22 -2.06
C ALA A 4 -7.78 7.00 -2.33
N ILE A 5 -6.92 7.86 -1.78
CA ILE A 5 -5.46 7.68 -1.78
C ILE A 5 -5.03 7.66 -0.32
N ILE A 6 -4.47 6.54 0.14
CA ILE A 6 -4.09 6.39 1.53
C ILE A 6 -2.59 6.14 1.64
N VAL A 7 -1.98 6.91 2.51
CA VAL A 7 -0.56 6.85 2.82
C VAL A 7 -0.34 6.73 4.33
N PRO A 8 0.64 5.94 4.79
CA PRO A 8 0.88 5.77 6.22
C PRO A 8 1.58 6.96 6.88
N MET A 9 2.40 7.73 6.14
CA MET A 9 3.27 8.75 6.72
C MET A 9 3.06 10.14 6.13
N GLU A 10 3.29 11.16 6.96
CA GLU A 10 3.18 12.57 6.57
C GLU A 10 4.10 12.93 5.40
N ILE A 11 5.33 12.40 5.39
CA ILE A 11 6.32 12.63 4.34
C ILE A 11 5.85 12.12 2.96
N GLU A 12 5.01 11.09 2.94
CA GLU A 12 4.42 10.53 1.73
C GLU A 12 3.19 11.33 1.28
N ALA A 13 2.41 11.88 2.24
CA ALA A 13 1.22 12.69 1.96
C ALA A 13 1.56 14.07 1.38
N GLU A 14 2.73 14.60 1.74
CA GLU A 14 3.14 15.98 1.38
C GLU A 14 3.14 16.24 -0.13
N TYR A 15 3.54 15.24 -0.94
CA TYR A 15 3.57 15.37 -2.38
C TYR A 15 2.17 15.58 -2.96
N TYR A 16 1.20 14.80 -2.49
CA TYR A 16 -0.19 14.90 -2.96
C TYR A 16 -0.80 16.27 -2.64
N ARG A 17 -0.56 16.80 -1.44
CA ARG A 17 -1.04 18.15 -1.04
C ARG A 17 -0.44 19.26 -1.88
N LYS A 18 0.84 19.12 -2.26
CA LYS A 18 1.50 20.08 -3.14
C LYS A 18 1.02 19.97 -4.58
N TYR A 19 0.60 18.79 -5.00
CA TYR A 19 0.15 18.52 -6.37
C TYR A 19 -1.31 18.89 -6.58
N PHE A 20 -2.20 18.44 -5.70
CA PHE A 20 -3.63 18.76 -5.74
C PHE A 20 -3.89 20.02 -4.92
N HIS A 21 -4.16 21.13 -5.60
CA HIS A 21 -4.41 22.41 -4.95
C HIS A 21 -5.86 22.55 -4.49
N SER A 22 -6.11 23.41 -3.48
CA SER A 22 -7.44 23.81 -3.02
C SER A 22 -8.28 22.68 -2.39
N GLY A 23 -7.64 21.76 -1.69
CA GLY A 23 -8.32 20.75 -0.88
C GLY A 23 -8.88 21.34 0.42
N HIS A 24 -9.87 20.64 0.99
CA HIS A 24 -10.39 20.92 2.33
C HIS A 24 -10.43 19.64 3.15
N LYS A 25 -10.42 19.81 4.49
CA LYS A 25 -10.44 18.66 5.41
C LYS A 25 -11.86 18.24 5.70
N GLU A 26 -12.11 16.94 5.65
CA GLU A 26 -13.36 16.30 6.04
C GLU A 26 -13.09 15.22 7.08
N MET A 27 -14.00 15.08 8.05
CA MET A 27 -13.90 14.07 9.10
C MET A 27 -14.84 12.90 8.79
N PHE A 28 -14.30 11.68 8.86
CA PHE A 28 -15.04 10.44 8.73
C PHE A 28 -14.78 9.59 9.99
N GLY A 29 -15.78 9.57 10.91
CA GLY A 29 -15.58 8.98 12.23
C GLY A 29 -14.46 9.69 13.00
N SER A 30 -13.42 8.95 13.38
CA SER A 30 -12.23 9.47 14.08
C SER A 30 -11.09 9.86 13.16
N THR A 31 -11.26 9.74 11.85
CA THR A 31 -10.20 9.97 10.85
C THR A 31 -10.49 11.22 10.01
N THR A 32 -9.44 11.88 9.56
CA THR A 32 -9.53 13.06 8.71
C THR A 32 -8.94 12.76 7.36
N PHE A 33 -9.67 13.14 6.30
CA PHE A 33 -9.21 13.11 4.93
C PHE A 33 -9.14 14.51 4.36
N GLU A 34 -8.28 14.71 3.39
CA GLU A 34 -8.25 15.91 2.58
C GLU A 34 -8.95 15.62 1.26
N HIS A 35 -10.04 16.34 0.99
CA HIS A 35 -10.85 16.18 -0.22
C HIS A 35 -10.44 17.21 -1.26
N PHE A 36 -10.22 16.73 -2.48
CA PHE A 36 -9.84 17.52 -3.66
C PHE A 36 -10.75 17.17 -4.84
N CYS A 37 -11.11 18.19 -5.63
CA CYS A 37 -11.75 17.99 -6.92
C CYS A 37 -10.68 18.02 -8.01
N VAL A 38 -10.46 16.89 -8.69
CA VAL A 38 -9.46 16.74 -9.75
C VAL A 38 -10.18 16.38 -11.05
N ASN A 39 -10.30 17.33 -11.97
CA ASN A 39 -11.16 17.20 -13.15
C ASN A 39 -12.61 16.84 -12.75
N GLN A 40 -13.08 15.64 -13.08
CA GLN A 40 -14.41 15.13 -12.71
C GLN A 40 -14.35 14.11 -11.56
N ASN A 41 -13.21 14.00 -10.88
CA ASN A 41 -13.00 13.04 -9.80
C ASN A 41 -12.98 13.75 -8.44
N ASP A 42 -13.63 13.13 -7.45
CA ASP A 42 -13.48 13.45 -6.04
C ASP A 42 -12.35 12.60 -5.47
N VAL A 43 -11.29 13.23 -4.98
CA VAL A 43 -10.10 12.55 -4.47
C VAL A 43 -9.98 12.79 -2.97
N TYR A 44 -10.00 11.71 -2.20
CA TYR A 44 -9.86 11.72 -0.74
C TYR A 44 -8.48 11.22 -0.35
N ILE A 45 -7.65 12.07 0.22
CA ILE A 45 -6.31 11.72 0.68
C ILE A 45 -6.33 11.50 2.18
N GLY A 46 -6.02 10.28 2.61
CA GLY A 46 -5.98 9.87 4.01
C GLY A 46 -4.55 9.62 4.49
N LEU A 47 -4.22 10.18 5.65
CA LEU A 47 -3.05 9.81 6.42
C LEU A 47 -3.47 8.75 7.44
N SER A 48 -3.10 7.48 7.19
CA SER A 48 -3.57 6.39 8.06
C SER A 48 -2.81 6.31 9.38
N GLY A 49 -1.53 6.68 9.38
CA GLY A 49 -0.59 6.25 10.42
C GLY A 49 -0.03 4.86 10.12
N ILE A 50 0.98 4.46 10.89
CA ILE A 50 1.74 3.23 10.70
C ILE A 50 1.06 2.06 11.41
N GLY A 51 1.04 0.90 10.75
CA GLY A 51 0.60 -0.38 11.31
C GLY A 51 -0.84 -0.74 10.98
N LYS A 52 -1.14 -2.03 11.17
CA LYS A 52 -2.36 -2.68 10.67
C LYS A 52 -3.66 -2.07 11.21
N VAL A 53 -3.70 -1.76 12.50
CA VAL A 53 -4.91 -1.21 13.15
C VAL A 53 -5.19 0.19 12.64
N GLN A 54 -4.18 1.04 12.54
CA GLN A 54 -4.31 2.40 12.00
C GLN A 54 -4.79 2.38 10.55
N ALA A 55 -4.20 1.51 9.72
CA ALA A 55 -4.58 1.33 8.33
C ALA A 55 -6.06 0.91 8.20
N ALA A 56 -6.47 -0.14 8.91
CA ALA A 56 -7.84 -0.65 8.87
C ALA A 56 -8.85 0.38 9.36
N MET A 57 -8.58 1.05 10.48
CA MET A 57 -9.46 2.08 11.06
C MET A 57 -9.66 3.25 10.09
N ASN A 58 -8.58 3.71 9.47
CA ASN A 58 -8.62 4.84 8.53
C ASN A 58 -9.50 4.52 7.32
N LEU A 59 -9.21 3.43 6.62
CA LEU A 59 -9.95 3.05 5.41
C LEU A 59 -11.40 2.68 5.71
N ALA A 60 -11.67 1.90 6.75
CA ALA A 60 -13.03 1.49 7.11
C ALA A 60 -13.91 2.69 7.49
N SER A 61 -13.36 3.71 8.18
CA SER A 61 -14.09 4.94 8.50
C SER A 61 -14.55 5.67 7.25
N LEU A 62 -13.71 5.79 6.22
CA LEU A 62 -14.08 6.40 4.95
C LEU A 62 -15.14 5.57 4.22
N LEU A 63 -14.88 4.28 4.02
CA LEU A 63 -15.75 3.40 3.24
C LEU A 63 -17.14 3.20 3.85
N SER A 64 -17.27 3.37 5.17
CA SER A 64 -18.58 3.32 5.85
C SER A 64 -19.48 4.51 5.52
N LEU A 65 -18.93 5.62 5.02
CA LEU A 65 -19.67 6.88 4.81
C LEU A 65 -19.61 7.37 3.35
N VAL A 66 -18.61 6.94 2.59
CA VAL A 66 -18.41 7.36 1.20
C VAL A 66 -18.30 6.11 0.32
N ASP A 67 -19.12 6.07 -0.72
CA ASP A 67 -19.05 5.02 -1.74
C ASP A 67 -17.89 5.29 -2.69
N ILE A 68 -16.70 4.79 -2.33
CA ILE A 68 -15.45 4.93 -3.09
C ILE A 68 -15.46 3.96 -4.27
N ASP A 69 -15.07 4.44 -5.45
CA ASP A 69 -14.96 3.63 -6.67
C ASP A 69 -13.60 2.93 -6.81
N LEU A 70 -12.52 3.55 -6.32
CA LEU A 70 -11.16 3.03 -6.42
C LEU A 70 -10.30 3.50 -5.24
N ILE A 71 -9.52 2.58 -4.69
CA ILE A 71 -8.59 2.86 -3.60
C ILE A 71 -7.16 2.72 -4.12
N PHE A 72 -6.34 3.72 -3.86
CA PHE A 72 -4.88 3.63 -3.95
C PHE A 72 -4.27 3.57 -2.56
N MET A 73 -3.44 2.58 -2.35
CA MET A 73 -2.56 2.47 -1.21
C MET A 73 -1.13 2.62 -1.73
N THR A 74 -0.43 3.59 -1.17
CA THR A 74 0.92 3.93 -1.62
C THR A 74 1.83 4.20 -0.43
N GLY A 75 3.12 4.18 -0.67
CA GLY A 75 4.15 4.39 0.35
C GLY A 75 5.40 3.58 0.06
N THR A 76 6.20 3.39 1.08
CA THR A 76 7.47 2.69 1.00
C THR A 76 7.36 1.22 1.44
N ALA A 77 8.35 0.41 1.06
CA ALA A 77 8.51 -0.97 1.49
C ALA A 77 9.99 -1.38 1.52
N GLY A 78 10.34 -2.33 2.36
CA GLY A 78 11.62 -3.02 2.33
C GLY A 78 11.62 -4.16 1.32
N SER A 79 12.76 -4.38 0.65
CA SER A 79 12.92 -5.46 -0.31
C SER A 79 13.09 -6.82 0.38
N LEU A 80 12.41 -7.84 -0.13
CA LEU A 80 12.60 -9.24 0.29
C LEU A 80 13.41 -10.06 -0.71
N GLN A 81 13.57 -9.62 -1.96
CA GLN A 81 14.29 -10.36 -3.00
C GLN A 81 15.54 -9.63 -3.45
N ASP A 82 16.56 -10.38 -3.82
CA ASP A 82 17.83 -9.81 -4.32
C ASP A 82 17.68 -9.16 -5.71
N SER A 83 16.62 -9.50 -6.44
CA SER A 83 16.25 -8.89 -7.73
C SER A 83 15.46 -7.59 -7.59
N VAL A 84 15.11 -7.18 -6.36
CA VAL A 84 14.35 -5.96 -6.08
C VAL A 84 15.24 -4.99 -5.33
N HIS A 85 15.48 -3.84 -5.91
CA HIS A 85 16.49 -2.89 -5.46
C HIS A 85 15.85 -1.60 -4.93
N LYS A 86 16.61 -0.83 -4.17
CA LYS A 86 16.18 0.51 -3.75
C LYS A 86 15.77 1.36 -4.95
N GLU A 87 14.71 2.12 -4.80
CA GLU A 87 14.06 2.93 -5.82
C GLU A 87 13.22 2.13 -6.85
N ASP A 88 13.22 0.79 -6.81
CA ASP A 88 12.28 0.00 -7.61
C ASP A 88 10.84 0.22 -7.16
N LEU A 89 9.91 -0.02 -8.07
CA LEU A 89 8.48 0.01 -7.80
C LEU A 89 7.92 -1.41 -7.80
N ILE A 90 7.07 -1.70 -6.82
CA ILE A 90 6.27 -2.92 -6.78
C ILE A 90 4.79 -2.55 -6.93
N LEU A 91 4.17 -3.04 -7.99
CA LEU A 91 2.73 -3.10 -8.13
C LEU A 91 2.25 -4.39 -7.43
N ALA A 92 1.55 -4.25 -6.31
CA ALA A 92 1.09 -5.40 -5.58
C ALA A 92 0.04 -6.19 -6.38
N SER A 93 0.28 -7.48 -6.57
CA SER A 93 -0.74 -8.40 -7.07
C SER A 93 -1.65 -8.91 -5.96
N ALA A 94 -1.09 -9.01 -4.75
CA ALA A 94 -1.76 -9.47 -3.55
C ALA A 94 -1.03 -8.98 -2.29
N PHE A 95 -1.72 -9.05 -1.15
CA PHE A 95 -1.14 -8.89 0.18
C PHE A 95 -1.40 -10.11 1.06
N ALA A 96 -0.49 -10.39 2.01
CA ALA A 96 -0.66 -11.39 3.06
C ALA A 96 -0.04 -10.89 4.37
N TYR A 97 -0.51 -11.41 5.50
CA TYR A 97 0.14 -11.13 6.78
C TYR A 97 1.34 -12.06 6.97
N HIS A 98 2.49 -11.53 7.32
CA HIS A 98 3.64 -12.37 7.66
C HIS A 98 3.76 -12.65 9.17
N ASP A 99 2.97 -11.95 9.98
CA ASP A 99 2.98 -12.04 11.44
C ASP A 99 1.71 -12.65 12.05
N ALA A 100 0.83 -13.24 11.23
CA ALA A 100 -0.33 -14.01 11.68
C ALA A 100 0.00 -15.52 11.72
N HIS A 101 0.07 -16.09 12.90
CA HIS A 101 0.51 -17.47 13.13
C HIS A 101 -0.59 -18.31 13.79
N ASN A 102 -1.45 -18.93 12.99
CA ASN A 102 -2.62 -19.68 13.48
C ASN A 102 -2.58 -21.18 13.11
N THR A 103 -1.44 -21.70 12.68
CA THR A 103 -1.27 -23.08 12.20
C THR A 103 -1.58 -24.14 13.26
N LEU A 104 -1.58 -23.81 14.54
CA LEU A 104 -1.96 -24.69 15.64
C LEU A 104 -3.46 -24.66 15.97
N ALA A 105 -4.22 -23.74 15.36
CA ALA A 105 -5.64 -23.53 15.67
C ALA A 105 -6.59 -24.26 14.68
N GLY A 106 -6.08 -25.12 13.81
CA GLY A 106 -6.82 -25.84 12.78
C GLY A 106 -6.05 -25.92 11.47
N ASP A 107 -6.76 -26.06 10.34
CA ASP A 107 -6.16 -26.20 9.00
C ASP A 107 -5.78 -24.85 8.38
N TYR A 108 -5.29 -23.88 9.19
CA TYR A 108 -4.85 -22.58 8.70
C TYR A 108 -3.38 -22.63 8.29
N VAL A 109 -3.06 -21.91 7.21
CA VAL A 109 -1.68 -21.71 6.79
C VAL A 109 -1.05 -20.49 7.48
N ASP A 110 0.27 -20.39 7.45
CA ASP A 110 0.95 -19.23 8.00
C ASP A 110 0.56 -17.94 7.23
N GLY A 111 0.31 -16.87 7.95
CA GLY A 111 -0.23 -15.63 7.39
C GLY A 111 -1.77 -15.55 7.35
N GLN A 112 -2.46 -16.66 7.61
CA GLN A 112 -3.92 -16.67 7.59
C GLN A 112 -4.53 -16.31 8.94
N ILE A 113 -5.45 -15.36 8.93
CA ILE A 113 -6.35 -15.06 10.07
C ILE A 113 -7.56 -16.01 9.94
N PRO A 114 -8.02 -16.65 11.04
CA PRO A 114 -9.19 -17.52 11.00
C PRO A 114 -10.43 -16.81 10.42
N GLY A 115 -11.06 -17.45 9.44
CA GLY A 115 -12.22 -16.87 8.72
C GLY A 115 -11.87 -15.97 7.55
N GLU A 116 -10.59 -15.66 7.33
CA GLU A 116 -10.11 -14.81 6.24
C GLU A 116 -9.32 -15.61 5.19
N PRO A 117 -9.18 -15.08 3.97
CA PRO A 117 -8.24 -15.62 3.00
C PRO A 117 -6.80 -15.56 3.53
N ALA A 118 -5.98 -16.55 3.17
CA ALA A 118 -4.54 -16.52 3.47
C ALA A 118 -3.80 -15.41 2.69
N VAL A 119 -4.33 -15.09 1.50
CA VAL A 119 -3.80 -14.07 0.60
C VAL A 119 -4.97 -13.25 0.05
N PHE A 120 -4.89 -11.93 0.19
CA PHE A 120 -5.85 -10.98 -0.37
C PHE A 120 -5.41 -10.60 -1.78
N ASN A 121 -5.98 -11.26 -2.80
CA ASN A 121 -5.72 -10.92 -4.19
C ASN A 121 -6.39 -9.60 -4.53
N LEU A 122 -5.65 -8.69 -5.17
CA LEU A 122 -6.16 -7.38 -5.57
C LEU A 122 -6.95 -7.48 -6.88
N ASP A 123 -7.88 -6.52 -7.08
CA ASP A 123 -8.72 -6.48 -8.27
C ASP A 123 -7.89 -6.49 -9.56
N SER A 124 -8.12 -7.49 -10.40
CA SER A 124 -7.32 -7.71 -11.61
C SER A 124 -7.59 -6.66 -12.68
N THR A 125 -8.81 -6.13 -12.77
CA THR A 125 -9.18 -5.13 -13.77
C THR A 125 -8.56 -3.79 -13.45
N ALA A 126 -8.72 -3.31 -12.23
CA ALA A 126 -8.11 -2.05 -11.78
C ALA A 126 -6.58 -2.10 -11.88
N ARG A 127 -5.97 -3.23 -11.44
CA ARG A 127 -4.53 -3.44 -11.54
C ARG A 127 -4.04 -3.46 -12.98
N SER A 128 -4.73 -4.17 -13.89
CA SER A 128 -4.35 -4.23 -15.31
C SER A 128 -4.44 -2.86 -15.99
N ASN A 129 -5.46 -2.07 -15.70
CA ASN A 129 -5.59 -0.71 -16.22
C ASN A 129 -4.42 0.18 -15.75
N PHE A 130 -4.06 0.08 -14.48
CA PHE A 130 -2.91 0.82 -13.94
C PHE A 130 -1.59 0.33 -14.52
N ALA A 131 -1.41 -0.99 -14.69
CA ALA A 131 -0.24 -1.58 -15.34
C ALA A 131 -0.06 -1.10 -16.79
N GLN A 132 -1.14 -1.03 -17.58
CA GLN A 132 -1.12 -0.47 -18.93
C GLN A 132 -0.69 1.01 -18.94
N PHE A 133 -1.15 1.78 -17.96
CA PHE A 133 -0.69 3.16 -17.80
C PHE A 133 0.82 3.22 -17.51
N LEU A 134 1.33 2.42 -16.56
CA LEU A 134 2.76 2.37 -16.26
C LEU A 134 3.60 2.02 -17.50
N GLN A 135 3.18 1.03 -18.27
CA GLN A 135 3.83 0.64 -19.51
C GLN A 135 3.82 1.77 -20.57
N LYS A 136 2.69 2.45 -20.73
CA LYS A 136 2.56 3.58 -21.67
C LYS A 136 3.49 4.75 -21.29
N GLU A 137 3.61 5.01 -19.98
CA GLU A 137 4.51 6.05 -19.46
C GLU A 137 5.99 5.58 -19.37
N LYS A 138 6.28 4.33 -19.76
CA LYS A 138 7.61 3.71 -19.68
C LYS A 138 8.19 3.73 -18.26
N ILE A 139 7.34 3.41 -17.29
CA ILE A 139 7.70 3.30 -15.88
C ILE A 139 7.96 1.83 -15.60
N ASP A 140 9.17 1.49 -15.20
CA ASP A 140 9.56 0.13 -14.82
C ASP A 140 8.97 -0.20 -13.44
N TYR A 141 8.45 -1.42 -13.31
CA TYR A 141 7.92 -1.96 -12.06
C TYR A 141 8.02 -3.49 -12.07
N GLN A 142 8.01 -4.08 -10.88
CA GLN A 142 7.79 -5.51 -10.69
C GLN A 142 6.39 -5.73 -10.15
N GLU A 143 5.76 -6.85 -10.52
CA GLU A 143 4.43 -7.21 -10.02
C GLU A 143 4.52 -8.45 -9.14
N GLY A 144 3.95 -8.41 -7.93
CA GLY A 144 4.01 -9.57 -7.03
C GLY A 144 3.40 -9.36 -5.65
N LEU A 145 3.57 -10.39 -4.81
CA LEU A 145 3.13 -10.41 -3.44
C LEU A 145 3.94 -9.43 -2.59
N ILE A 146 3.23 -8.64 -1.76
CA ILE A 146 3.82 -7.88 -0.66
C ILE A 146 3.29 -8.44 0.65
N VAL A 147 4.12 -8.55 1.67
CA VAL A 147 3.71 -9.06 2.97
C VAL A 147 3.76 -7.98 4.05
N THR A 148 2.79 -8.06 4.97
CA THR A 148 2.51 -7.04 5.99
C THR A 148 2.68 -7.60 7.39
N GLY A 149 3.22 -6.79 8.30
CA GLY A 149 3.23 -7.08 9.75
C GLY A 149 3.58 -5.85 10.58
N ASP A 150 3.20 -5.84 11.86
CA ASP A 150 3.45 -4.72 12.77
C ASP A 150 4.90 -4.70 13.29
N SER A 151 5.87 -4.83 12.36
CA SER A 151 7.29 -4.81 12.68
C SER A 151 8.10 -4.22 11.54
N PHE A 152 8.97 -3.27 11.85
CA PHE A 152 9.99 -2.82 10.91
C PHE A 152 11.04 -3.93 10.74
N ILE A 153 11.27 -4.38 9.51
CA ILE A 153 12.21 -5.46 9.20
C ILE A 153 13.59 -4.84 8.93
N GLY A 154 14.46 -4.92 9.93
CA GLY A 154 15.79 -4.31 9.93
C GLY A 154 16.94 -5.29 10.13
N SER A 155 16.72 -6.60 9.89
CA SER A 155 17.80 -7.58 9.99
C SER A 155 17.63 -8.73 9.01
N GLN A 156 18.75 -9.30 8.57
CA GLN A 156 18.75 -10.46 7.68
C GLN A 156 18.00 -11.65 8.29
N VAL A 157 18.11 -11.85 9.61
CA VAL A 157 17.42 -12.95 10.33
C VAL A 157 15.90 -12.81 10.21
N GLN A 158 15.37 -11.57 10.38
CA GLN A 158 13.93 -11.33 10.19
C GLN A 158 13.51 -11.54 8.75
N LYS A 159 14.28 -11.03 7.78
CA LYS A 159 14.06 -11.21 6.35
C LYS A 159 14.01 -12.69 5.98
N ASP A 160 15.00 -13.49 6.43
CA ASP A 160 15.09 -14.92 6.15
C ASP A 160 13.90 -15.69 6.75
N LYS A 161 13.46 -15.33 7.96
CA LYS A 161 12.28 -15.92 8.59
C LYS A 161 11.01 -15.68 7.78
N ILE A 162 10.81 -14.46 7.25
CA ILE A 162 9.68 -14.16 6.39
C ILE A 162 9.75 -14.98 5.08
N LYS A 163 10.93 -15.03 4.46
CA LYS A 163 11.14 -15.78 3.19
C LYS A 163 10.90 -17.28 3.32
N GLN A 164 11.02 -17.87 4.50
CA GLN A 164 10.71 -19.29 4.72
C GLN A 164 9.25 -19.62 4.38
N ASN A 165 8.32 -18.72 4.73
CA ASN A 165 6.89 -18.94 4.51
C ASN A 165 6.36 -18.18 3.28
N PHE A 166 7.05 -17.11 2.87
CA PHE A 166 6.67 -16.22 1.76
C PHE A 166 7.81 -16.07 0.76
N SER A 167 8.30 -17.18 0.21
CA SER A 167 9.49 -17.20 -0.65
C SER A 167 9.36 -16.36 -1.93
N THR A 168 8.15 -16.12 -2.41
CA THR A 168 7.86 -15.31 -3.62
C THR A 168 7.53 -13.86 -3.32
N ALA A 169 7.43 -13.46 -2.05
CA ALA A 169 7.14 -12.07 -1.71
C ALA A 169 8.28 -11.16 -2.15
N LEU A 170 7.92 -10.05 -2.82
CA LEU A 170 8.87 -9.07 -3.33
C LEU A 170 9.22 -8.01 -2.29
N GLY A 171 8.25 -7.63 -1.46
CA GLY A 171 8.41 -6.57 -0.46
C GLY A 171 7.74 -6.86 0.86
N VAL A 172 8.13 -6.12 1.88
CA VAL A 172 7.55 -6.14 3.23
C VAL A 172 7.26 -4.72 3.71
N GLU A 173 6.11 -4.53 4.34
CA GLU A 173 5.66 -3.25 4.86
C GLU A 173 4.69 -3.48 6.05
N MET A 174 3.96 -2.44 6.51
CA MET A 174 3.24 -2.55 7.78
C MET A 174 1.71 -2.34 7.68
N GLU A 175 1.13 -2.09 6.50
CA GLU A 175 -0.30 -1.70 6.35
C GLU A 175 -1.10 -2.47 5.29
N GLY A 176 -0.45 -2.90 4.22
CA GLY A 176 -1.11 -3.33 2.98
C GLY A 176 -2.11 -4.45 3.11
N ALA A 177 -1.81 -5.50 3.89
CA ALA A 177 -2.77 -6.58 4.10
C ALA A 177 -4.00 -6.11 4.90
N ALA A 178 -3.83 -5.13 5.81
CA ALA A 178 -4.96 -4.56 6.53
C ALA A 178 -5.86 -3.71 5.61
N PHE A 179 -5.28 -2.93 4.71
CA PHE A 179 -6.05 -2.24 3.66
C PHE A 179 -6.75 -3.22 2.73
N ALA A 180 -6.04 -4.29 2.31
CA ALA A 180 -6.60 -5.30 1.42
C ALA A 180 -7.75 -6.08 2.07
N GLN A 181 -7.65 -6.40 3.36
CA GLN A 181 -8.72 -7.04 4.13
C GLN A 181 -9.95 -6.12 4.22
N VAL A 182 -9.78 -4.83 4.53
CA VAL A 182 -10.89 -3.87 4.56
C VAL A 182 -11.50 -3.73 3.16
N ALA A 183 -10.70 -3.54 2.12
CA ALA A 183 -11.19 -3.42 0.74
C ALA A 183 -11.95 -4.68 0.30
N HIS A 184 -11.49 -5.88 0.70
CA HIS A 184 -12.16 -7.14 0.46
C HIS A 184 -13.57 -7.18 1.08
N HIS A 185 -13.71 -6.81 2.35
CA HIS A 185 -15.00 -6.80 3.03
C HIS A 185 -15.98 -5.74 2.51
N PHE A 186 -15.46 -4.63 1.98
CA PHE A 186 -16.28 -3.59 1.36
C PHE A 186 -16.47 -3.81 -0.15
N GLU A 187 -15.92 -4.89 -0.72
CA GLU A 187 -15.97 -5.22 -2.16
C GLU A 187 -15.47 -4.06 -3.05
N LYS A 188 -14.39 -3.39 -2.61
CA LYS A 188 -13.81 -2.24 -3.31
C LYS A 188 -12.48 -2.58 -3.98
N PRO A 189 -12.28 -2.13 -5.24
CA PRO A 189 -11.01 -2.33 -5.92
C PRO A 189 -9.90 -1.53 -5.24
N LEU A 190 -8.77 -2.20 -4.99
CA LEU A 190 -7.56 -1.64 -4.38
C LEU A 190 -6.37 -1.82 -5.33
N ILE A 191 -5.62 -0.75 -5.53
CA ILE A 191 -4.30 -0.75 -6.18
C ILE A 191 -3.25 -0.44 -5.12
N GLY A 192 -2.28 -1.32 -4.96
CA GLY A 192 -1.11 -1.12 -4.09
C GLY A 192 0.13 -0.82 -4.92
N LEU A 193 0.70 0.38 -4.76
CA LEU A 193 1.99 0.75 -5.36
C LEU A 193 2.98 1.11 -4.26
N ARG A 194 4.03 0.31 -4.11
CA ARG A 194 5.11 0.56 -3.15
C ARG A 194 6.41 0.88 -3.85
N ALA A 195 7.16 1.82 -3.30
CA ALA A 195 8.51 2.14 -3.74
C ALA A 195 9.51 1.64 -2.70
N ILE A 196 10.57 0.97 -3.15
CA ILE A 196 11.54 0.34 -2.25
C ILE A 196 12.47 1.39 -1.64
N SER A 197 12.42 1.52 -0.32
CA SER A 197 13.28 2.43 0.46
C SER A 197 14.56 1.76 0.96
N ASP A 198 14.51 0.47 1.23
CA ASP A 198 15.57 -0.26 1.90
C ASP A 198 15.60 -1.75 1.50
N ASN A 199 16.64 -2.44 1.91
CA ASN A 199 16.84 -3.85 1.58
C ASN A 199 16.34 -4.82 2.68
N GLY A 200 15.65 -4.33 3.72
CA GLY A 200 15.19 -5.17 4.84
C GLY A 200 16.33 -5.85 5.61
N ASN A 201 17.49 -5.21 5.70
CA ASN A 201 18.70 -5.73 6.34
C ASN A 201 19.23 -4.78 7.41
N GLN A 202 20.49 -4.96 7.84
CA GLN A 202 21.10 -4.15 8.92
C GLN A 202 21.16 -2.65 8.62
N ASP A 203 21.18 -2.27 7.34
CA ASP A 203 21.25 -0.88 6.88
C ASP A 203 19.86 -0.24 6.70
N ALA A 204 18.78 -1.02 6.89
CA ALA A 204 17.41 -0.61 6.57
C ALA A 204 16.99 0.72 7.20
N ASN A 205 17.35 0.99 8.47
CA ASN A 205 17.03 2.27 9.13
C ASN A 205 17.70 3.46 8.43
N GLY A 206 19.00 3.36 8.16
CA GLY A 206 19.73 4.43 7.47
C GLY A 206 19.26 4.64 6.03
N ASP A 207 18.97 3.55 5.34
CA ASP A 207 18.41 3.57 3.99
C ASP A 207 17.03 4.22 3.99
N PHE A 208 16.15 3.82 4.92
CA PHE A 208 14.81 4.38 5.05
C PHE A 208 14.86 5.89 5.27
N ASP A 209 15.62 6.37 6.24
CA ASP A 209 15.75 7.80 6.54
C ASP A 209 16.24 8.61 5.32
N HIS A 210 17.10 8.01 4.51
CA HIS A 210 17.67 8.68 3.34
C HIS A 210 16.76 8.64 2.11
N PHE A 211 16.06 7.54 1.88
CA PHE A 211 15.33 7.30 0.62
C PHE A 211 13.81 7.50 0.73
N ALA A 212 13.20 7.37 1.90
CA ALA A 212 11.74 7.35 2.06
C ALA A 212 11.05 8.56 1.40
N GLN A 213 11.59 9.77 1.59
CA GLN A 213 11.02 10.97 0.99
C GLN A 213 11.07 10.94 -0.54
N LYS A 214 12.21 10.55 -1.10
CA LYS A 214 12.44 10.50 -2.55
C LYS A 214 11.55 9.47 -3.22
N VAL A 215 11.52 8.25 -2.68
CA VAL A 215 10.78 7.16 -3.29
C VAL A 215 9.26 7.27 -3.05
N GLY A 216 8.85 7.80 -1.90
CA GLY A 216 7.46 8.15 -1.63
C GLY A 216 6.93 9.19 -2.62
N ALA A 217 7.71 10.24 -2.88
CA ALA A 217 7.37 11.25 -3.89
C ALA A 217 7.30 10.67 -5.30
N LYS A 218 8.16 9.69 -5.66
CA LYS A 218 8.10 8.99 -6.94
C LYS A 218 6.78 8.25 -7.12
N ALA A 219 6.37 7.44 -6.14
CA ALA A 219 5.10 6.73 -6.18
C ALA A 219 3.91 7.69 -6.24
N ALA A 220 3.92 8.74 -5.42
CA ALA A 220 2.87 9.76 -5.41
C ALA A 220 2.71 10.47 -6.76
N LYS A 221 3.81 10.88 -7.41
CA LYS A 221 3.80 11.49 -8.73
C LYS A 221 3.12 10.62 -9.78
N ILE A 222 3.38 9.32 -9.74
CA ILE A 222 2.79 8.35 -10.67
C ILE A 222 1.27 8.29 -10.47
N ILE A 223 0.81 8.16 -9.22
CA ILE A 223 -0.62 8.09 -8.91
C ILE A 223 -1.33 9.40 -9.28
N CYS A 224 -0.76 10.56 -8.95
CA CYS A 224 -1.32 11.86 -9.35
C CYS A 224 -1.52 11.94 -10.88
N SER A 225 -0.48 11.56 -11.65
CA SER A 225 -0.57 11.56 -13.12
C SER A 225 -1.61 10.58 -13.66
N TYR A 226 -1.80 9.42 -12.99
CA TYR A 226 -2.84 8.48 -13.38
C TYR A 226 -4.24 9.03 -13.10
N VAL A 227 -4.47 9.58 -11.91
CA VAL A 227 -5.76 10.17 -11.50
C VAL A 227 -6.17 11.30 -12.45
N GLU A 228 -5.24 12.16 -12.87
CA GLU A 228 -5.53 13.21 -13.85
C GLU A 228 -5.93 12.67 -15.22
N LYS A 229 -5.42 11.50 -15.62
CA LYS A 229 -5.73 10.87 -16.91
C LYS A 229 -6.96 9.96 -16.88
N MET A 230 -7.55 9.74 -15.71
CA MET A 230 -8.81 8.99 -15.52
C MET A 230 -10.07 9.83 -15.80
N ALA A 231 -9.98 10.86 -16.59
CA ALA A 231 -11.11 11.74 -16.92
C ALA A 231 -12.08 11.11 -17.93
#